data_d02caa521f16a1191296aaff3c5873b2
#
_entry.id   d02caa521f16a1191296aaff3c5873b2
#
_cell.length_a   1.000
_cell.length_b   1.000
_cell.length_c   1.000
_cell.angle_alpha   90.00
_cell.angle_beta   90.00
_cell.angle_gamma   90.00
#
_symmetry.space_group_name_H-M   'P 1'
#
loop_
_entity.id
_entity.type
_entity.pdbx_description
1 polymer ?
#
loop_
_entity_poly.entity_id
_entity_poly.type
_entity_poly.pdbx_seq_one_letter_code
_entity_poly.pdbx_strand_id
1 'polypeptide(L)'
;MAVLPNSARIKNSSDFARVTKSGKRNSTESLVGYLLLENSSFQPRLGLIVGKSIGNSVVRHRIARQIRHSVKDQLTQLPVGSMLVIRAMRTPTNAFLEAKELLDKFATFQN
;
A
#
# COMPACT_ATOMS: atom_id res chain seq x y z
N MET A 1 1.16 -1.26 -19.36
CA MET A 1 1.46 -2.55 -18.71
C MET A 1 1.16 -2.45 -17.23
N ALA A 2 0.48 -3.43 -16.68
CA ALA A 2 0.14 -3.43 -15.26
C ALA A 2 1.40 -3.76 -14.44
N VAL A 3 1.67 -2.93 -13.42
CA VAL A 3 2.81 -3.13 -12.53
C VAL A 3 2.53 -4.28 -11.57
N LEU A 4 1.29 -4.36 -11.07
CA LEU A 4 0.84 -5.43 -10.18
C LEU A 4 -0.27 -6.22 -10.87
N PRO A 5 -0.19 -7.57 -10.83
CA PRO A 5 -1.31 -8.37 -11.35
C PRO A 5 -2.55 -8.18 -10.48
N ASN A 6 -3.72 -8.50 -11.05
CA ASN A 6 -4.98 -8.38 -10.34
C ASN A 6 -5.00 -9.18 -9.04
N SER A 7 -4.33 -10.34 -9.02
CA SER A 7 -4.26 -11.18 -7.83
C SER A 7 -3.51 -10.53 -6.68
N ALA A 8 -2.68 -9.53 -6.96
CA ALA A 8 -1.91 -8.81 -5.95
C ALA A 8 -2.59 -7.50 -5.52
N ARG A 9 -3.85 -7.30 -5.87
CA ARG A 9 -4.59 -6.08 -5.54
C ARG A 9 -5.76 -6.38 -4.63
N ILE A 10 -5.93 -5.54 -3.60
CA ILE A 10 -7.12 -5.57 -2.77
C ILE A 10 -8.24 -4.87 -3.52
N LYS A 11 -9.41 -5.49 -3.63
CA LYS A 11 -10.51 -4.96 -4.42
C LYS A 11 -11.78 -4.71 -3.62
N ASN A 12 -11.98 -5.44 -2.52
CA ASN A 12 -13.20 -5.34 -1.73
C ASN A 12 -13.12 -4.22 -0.71
N SER A 13 -14.18 -3.41 -0.60
CA SER A 13 -14.24 -2.37 0.41
C SER A 13 -14.18 -2.95 1.83
N SER A 14 -14.72 -4.14 2.04
CA SER A 14 -14.65 -4.81 3.34
C SER A 14 -13.21 -5.16 3.72
N ASP A 15 -12.40 -5.57 2.76
CA ASP A 15 -10.98 -5.85 2.99
C ASP A 15 -10.22 -4.57 3.34
N PHE A 16 -10.48 -3.48 2.62
CA PHE A 16 -9.88 -2.19 2.95
C PHE A 16 -10.23 -1.76 4.38
N ALA A 17 -11.48 -1.87 4.74
CA ALA A 17 -11.94 -1.48 6.08
C ALA A 17 -11.27 -2.33 7.16
N ARG A 18 -11.20 -3.65 6.94
CA ARG A 18 -10.60 -4.56 7.90
C ARG A 18 -9.12 -4.27 8.11
N VAL A 19 -8.38 -4.03 7.03
CA VAL A 19 -6.95 -3.75 7.11
C VAL A 19 -6.69 -2.43 7.82
N THR A 20 -7.44 -1.39 7.48
CA THR A 20 -7.24 -0.08 8.11
C THR A 20 -7.66 -0.07 9.57
N LYS A 21 -8.60 -0.93 9.96
CA LYS A 21 -9.06 -1.02 11.34
C LYS A 21 -8.14 -1.87 12.21
N SER A 22 -7.67 -2.99 11.69
CA SER A 22 -6.98 -4.01 12.48
C SER A 22 -5.50 -4.14 12.16
N GLY A 23 -5.03 -3.57 11.06
CA GLY A 23 -3.63 -3.69 10.66
C GLY A 23 -2.70 -2.84 11.48
N LYS A 24 -1.43 -3.20 11.48
CA LYS A 24 -0.38 -2.39 12.08
C LYS A 24 -0.16 -1.15 11.24
N ARG A 25 -0.10 0.01 11.90
CA ARG A 25 -0.01 1.30 11.24
C ARG A 25 1.41 1.84 11.29
N ASN A 26 1.88 2.33 10.16
CA ASN A 26 3.10 3.12 10.06
C ASN A 26 2.84 4.30 9.14
N SER A 27 3.64 5.35 9.27
CA SER A 27 3.42 6.53 8.44
C SER A 27 4.73 7.17 8.03
N THR A 28 4.66 7.91 6.92
CA THR A 28 5.69 8.82 6.48
C THR A 28 5.07 10.20 6.39
N GLU A 29 5.75 11.16 5.78
CA GLU A 29 5.25 12.53 5.73
C GLU A 29 3.86 12.64 5.07
N SER A 30 3.66 11.92 3.97
CA SER A 30 2.44 12.04 3.17
C SER A 30 1.60 10.77 3.14
N LEU A 31 2.15 9.63 3.54
CA LEU A 31 1.51 8.32 3.40
C LEU A 31 1.31 7.67 4.75
N VAL A 32 0.22 6.91 4.85
CA VAL A 32 -0.05 6.04 5.99
C VAL A 32 -0.23 4.64 5.44
N GLY A 33 0.46 3.66 6.04
CA GLY A 33 0.32 2.27 5.66
C GLY A 33 -0.27 1.44 6.79
N TYR A 34 -1.05 0.43 6.41
CA TYR A 34 -1.64 -0.52 7.34
C TYR A 34 -1.32 -1.93 6.82
N LEU A 35 -0.73 -2.75 7.66
CA LEU A 35 -0.37 -4.11 7.29
C LEU A 35 -1.10 -5.10 8.19
N LEU A 36 -1.90 -5.96 7.59
CA LEU A 36 -2.63 -7.01 8.30
C LEU A 36 -2.16 -8.36 7.78
N LEU A 37 -1.78 -9.24 8.70
CA LEU A 37 -1.43 -10.62 8.37
C LEU A 37 -2.64 -11.51 8.62
N GLU A 38 -3.09 -12.17 7.55
CA GLU A 38 -4.21 -13.10 7.63
C GLU A 38 -3.67 -14.52 7.69
N ASN A 39 -4.38 -15.39 8.39
CA ASN A 39 -4.06 -16.81 8.39
C ASN A 39 -4.60 -17.43 7.10
N SER A 40 -3.91 -17.20 6.00
CA SER A 40 -4.36 -17.55 4.67
C SER A 40 -3.16 -17.88 3.79
N SER A 41 -3.43 -18.56 2.68
CA SER A 41 -2.38 -18.97 1.74
C SER A 41 -2.25 -18.04 0.54
N PHE A 42 -3.04 -16.96 0.46
CA PHE A 42 -2.92 -16.07 -0.70
C PHE A 42 -1.63 -15.24 -0.65
N GLN A 43 -1.18 -14.85 -1.82
CA GLN A 43 0.01 -14.00 -1.94
C GLN A 43 -0.27 -12.61 -1.39
N PRO A 44 0.77 -11.88 -0.99
CA PRO A 44 0.58 -10.52 -0.47
C PRO A 44 -0.18 -9.64 -1.45
N ARG A 45 -1.07 -8.81 -0.92
CA ARG A 45 -1.93 -7.92 -1.72
C ARG A 45 -1.76 -6.48 -1.27
N LEU A 46 -1.89 -5.58 -2.25
CA LEU A 46 -1.77 -4.14 -2.03
C LEU A 46 -3.07 -3.43 -2.38
N GLY A 47 -3.52 -2.56 -1.49
CA GLY A 47 -4.61 -1.64 -1.77
C GLY A 47 -4.15 -0.22 -1.61
N LEU A 48 -4.64 0.68 -2.47
CA LEU A 48 -4.28 2.09 -2.41
C LEU A 48 -5.53 2.94 -2.23
N ILE A 49 -5.43 3.94 -1.36
CA ILE A 49 -6.48 4.93 -1.17
C ILE A 49 -5.88 6.29 -1.48
N VAL A 50 -6.22 6.82 -2.66
CA VAL A 50 -5.78 8.14 -3.09
C VAL A 50 -7.03 8.93 -3.42
N GLY A 51 -7.50 9.70 -2.43
CA GLY A 51 -8.78 10.40 -2.51
C GLY A 51 -8.75 11.66 -3.34
N LYS A 52 -9.94 12.23 -3.54
CA LYS A 52 -10.09 13.43 -4.37
C LYS A 52 -9.37 14.65 -3.81
N SER A 53 -9.17 14.70 -2.50
CA SER A 53 -8.46 15.81 -1.86
C SER A 53 -6.99 15.88 -2.25
N ILE A 54 -6.42 14.78 -2.79
CA ILE A 54 -5.02 14.73 -3.21
C ILE A 54 -4.80 15.45 -4.54
N GLY A 55 -5.81 15.42 -5.42
CA GLY A 55 -5.73 16.06 -6.72
C GLY A 55 -6.74 15.48 -7.69
N ASN A 56 -6.66 15.92 -8.95
CA ASN A 56 -7.53 15.39 -9.99
C ASN A 56 -7.14 13.95 -10.36
N SER A 57 -7.92 13.34 -11.25
CA SER A 57 -7.72 11.93 -11.58
C SER A 57 -6.34 11.65 -12.18
N VAL A 58 -5.78 12.58 -12.96
CA VAL A 58 -4.46 12.42 -13.54
C VAL A 58 -3.39 12.35 -12.43
N VAL A 59 -3.46 13.28 -11.48
CA VAL A 59 -2.54 13.31 -10.35
C VAL A 59 -2.68 12.06 -9.51
N ARG A 60 -3.93 11.67 -9.19
CA ARG A 60 -4.17 10.49 -8.38
C ARG A 60 -3.65 9.21 -9.02
N HIS A 61 -3.87 9.05 -10.32
CA HIS A 61 -3.38 7.87 -11.04
C HIS A 61 -1.86 7.82 -11.09
N ARG A 62 -1.22 8.99 -11.26
CA ARG A 62 0.24 9.06 -11.27
C ARG A 62 0.82 8.66 -9.93
N ILE A 63 0.25 9.16 -8.84
CA ILE A 63 0.71 8.81 -7.50
C ILE A 63 0.52 7.31 -7.24
N ALA A 64 -0.64 6.77 -7.58
CA ALA A 64 -0.92 5.35 -7.39
C ALA A 64 0.07 4.48 -8.17
N ARG A 65 0.35 4.86 -9.42
CA ARG A 65 1.30 4.11 -10.24
C ARG A 65 2.71 4.16 -9.67
N GLN A 66 3.14 5.32 -9.17
CA GLN A 66 4.46 5.45 -8.55
C GLN A 66 4.58 4.57 -7.31
N ILE A 67 3.53 4.53 -6.50
CA ILE A 67 3.53 3.68 -5.30
C ILE A 67 3.60 2.21 -5.69
N ARG A 68 2.80 1.78 -6.68
CA ARG A 68 2.84 0.38 -7.12
C ARG A 68 4.20 -0.03 -7.64
N HIS A 69 4.82 0.83 -8.44
CA HIS A 69 6.18 0.57 -8.93
C HIS A 69 7.18 0.44 -7.79
N SER A 70 7.06 1.31 -6.82
CA SER A 70 8.00 1.36 -5.71
C SER A 70 7.94 0.10 -4.85
N VAL A 71 6.73 -0.41 -4.59
CA VAL A 71 6.55 -1.48 -3.60
C VAL A 71 6.46 -2.87 -4.21
N LYS A 72 6.40 -3.01 -5.54
CA LYS A 72 6.10 -4.30 -6.16
C LYS A 72 7.08 -5.40 -5.76
N ASP A 73 8.36 -5.08 -5.68
CA ASP A 73 9.37 -6.09 -5.34
C ASP A 73 9.34 -6.41 -3.86
N GLN A 74 9.17 -5.40 -3.01
CA GLN A 74 9.10 -5.60 -1.57
C GLN A 74 7.81 -6.29 -1.15
N LEU A 75 6.73 -6.10 -1.92
CA LEU A 75 5.45 -6.73 -1.63
C LEU A 75 5.58 -8.25 -1.65
N THR A 76 6.32 -8.79 -2.61
CA THR A 76 6.52 -10.24 -2.72
C THR A 76 7.34 -10.81 -1.58
N GLN A 77 8.06 -9.97 -0.85
CA GLN A 77 8.86 -10.40 0.29
C GLN A 77 8.08 -10.40 1.59
N LEU A 78 6.87 -9.86 1.60
CA LEU A 78 6.01 -9.91 2.77
C LEU A 78 5.50 -11.35 2.97
N PRO A 79 5.16 -11.72 4.21
CA PRO A 79 4.63 -13.07 4.47
C PRO A 79 3.37 -13.35 3.66
N VAL A 80 3.18 -14.62 3.32
CA VAL A 80 1.93 -15.08 2.70
C VAL A 80 0.76 -14.68 3.60
N GLY A 81 -0.32 -14.22 3.01
CA GLY A 81 -1.49 -13.74 3.73
C GLY A 81 -1.44 -12.28 4.12
N SER A 82 -0.40 -11.54 3.68
CA SER A 82 -0.29 -10.11 3.97
C SER A 82 -1.27 -9.30 3.15
N MET A 83 -1.89 -8.31 3.79
CA MET A 83 -2.71 -7.30 3.13
C MET A 83 -2.17 -5.94 3.54
N LEU A 84 -1.68 -5.18 2.59
CA LEU A 84 -1.11 -3.85 2.84
C LEU A 84 -1.97 -2.80 2.18
N VAL A 85 -2.43 -1.82 2.96
CA VAL A 85 -3.17 -0.66 2.44
C VAL A 85 -2.31 0.58 2.67
N ILE A 86 -2.09 1.35 1.61
CA ILE A 86 -1.38 2.62 1.69
C ILE A 86 -2.36 3.73 1.32
N ARG A 87 -2.50 4.68 2.22
CA ARG A 87 -3.40 5.83 2.04
C ARG A 87 -2.57 7.10 1.92
N ALA A 88 -2.85 7.89 0.89
CA ALA A 88 -2.23 9.20 0.73
C ALA A 88 -3.01 10.22 1.55
N MET A 89 -2.33 10.87 2.49
CA MET A 89 -2.92 11.90 3.35
C MET A 89 -2.76 13.28 2.75
N ARG A 90 -1.75 13.45 1.93
CA ARG A 90 -1.48 14.69 1.19
C ARG A 90 -0.69 14.33 -0.06
N THR A 91 -0.49 15.29 -0.96
CA THR A 91 0.27 15.06 -2.18
C THR A 91 1.74 14.87 -1.84
N PRO A 92 2.32 13.69 -2.10
CA PRO A 92 3.74 13.48 -1.80
C PRO A 92 4.64 14.21 -2.79
N THR A 93 5.77 14.67 -2.31
CA THR A 93 6.80 15.25 -3.16
C THR A 93 7.43 14.20 -4.06
N ASN A 94 7.67 13.02 -3.50
CA ASN A 94 8.20 11.89 -4.25
C ASN A 94 7.54 10.60 -3.74
N ALA A 95 6.45 10.22 -4.40
CA ALA A 95 5.66 9.06 -3.96
C ALA A 95 6.46 7.76 -4.02
N PHE A 96 7.33 7.62 -5.03
CA PHE A 96 8.14 6.42 -5.18
C PHE A 96 9.07 6.20 -3.98
N LEU A 97 9.84 7.22 -3.62
CA LEU A 97 10.78 7.11 -2.51
C LEU A 97 10.06 6.99 -1.18
N GLU A 98 8.96 7.72 -1.01
CA GLU A 98 8.23 7.71 0.24
C GLU A 98 7.55 6.36 0.50
N ALA A 99 7.02 5.74 -0.54
CA ALA A 99 6.43 4.40 -0.43
C ALA A 99 7.49 3.37 -0.06
N LYS A 100 8.67 3.49 -0.64
CA LYS A 100 9.78 2.59 -0.30
C LYS A 100 10.20 2.75 1.16
N GLU A 101 10.27 3.98 1.64
CA GLU A 101 10.56 4.26 3.04
C GLU A 101 9.51 3.64 3.97
N LEU A 102 8.24 3.74 3.58
CA LEU A 102 7.15 3.17 4.36
C LEU A 102 7.27 1.66 4.48
N LEU A 103 7.58 0.99 3.37
CA LEU A 103 7.77 -0.47 3.38
C LEU A 103 8.96 -0.88 4.24
N ASP A 104 10.04 -0.09 4.23
CA ASP A 104 11.20 -0.37 5.06
C ASP A 104 10.84 -0.31 6.55
N LYS A 105 9.95 0.60 6.93
CA LYS A 105 9.47 0.68 8.31
C LYS A 105 8.73 -0.58 8.72
N PHE A 106 7.92 -1.14 7.82
CA PHE A 106 7.22 -2.39 8.12
C PHE A 106 8.18 -3.57 8.21
N ALA A 107 9.18 -3.61 7.35
CA ALA A 107 10.19 -4.68 7.39
C ALA A 107 10.96 -4.68 8.71
N THR A 108 11.34 -3.50 9.18
CA THR A 108 12.02 -3.36 10.48
C THR A 108 11.13 -3.83 11.62
N PHE A 109 9.84 -3.52 11.53
CA PHE A 109 8.88 -3.85 12.56
C PHE A 109 8.65 -5.35 12.70
N GLN A 110 8.79 -6.09 11.60
CA GLN A 110 8.54 -7.53 11.60
C GLN A 110 9.68 -8.35 12.19
N ASN A 111 10.82 -7.76 12.39
CA ASN A 111 11.95 -8.42 13.04
C ASN A 111 11.82 -8.32 14.57
#